data_fd8366cd852f9ba1b1c1d295c2a2605c
#
_entry.id   fd8366cd852f9ba1b1c1d295c2a2605c
#
_cell.length_a   1.000
_cell.length_b   1.000
_cell.length_c   1.000
_cell.angle_alpha   90.00
_cell.angle_beta   90.00
_cell.angle_gamma   90.00
#
_symmetry.space_group_name_H-M   'P 1'
#
loop_
_entity.id
_entity.type
_entity.pdbx_description
1 polymer ?
#
loop_
_entity_poly.entity_id
_entity_poly.type
_entity_poly.pdbx_seq_one_letter_code
_entity_poly.pdbx_strand_id
1 'polypeptide(L)'
;MKERRKGLLWEMALILLTVAACLYSTGAGNIFGAKVDWSSQHSVFPEYFRQQFYRTGQFFPEFALNIGGGQNIYNFSYYGLFSPVVLIGYLLPNVKMSDYMMVASIVCLAAAVIILYRWLKSREFTAAVSGMTALMFLFAGPMIYQSSHQIMFVNYMPFLCLTFFGIDRYFEQKKSGLLIGGTFLMIMTSFYFSIGGAWSIWNLPVCKDKRAGRRDDYGKRISR
;
A
#
# COMPACT_ATOMS: atom_id res chain seq x y z
N MET A 1 -9.13 -15.16 25.60
CA MET A 1 -7.64 -15.22 25.54
C MET A 1 -7.10 -16.05 24.37
N LYS A 2 -7.59 -17.28 24.14
CA LYS A 2 -7.09 -18.21 23.09
C LYS A 2 -7.19 -17.64 21.66
N GLU A 3 -8.31 -17.00 21.29
CA GLU A 3 -8.49 -16.41 19.95
C GLU A 3 -7.61 -15.17 19.71
N ARG A 4 -7.41 -14.32 20.73
CA ARG A 4 -6.49 -13.17 20.65
C ARG A 4 -5.05 -13.64 20.43
N ARG A 5 -4.64 -14.72 21.10
CA ARG A 5 -3.28 -15.31 20.93
C ARG A 5 -3.09 -15.89 19.53
N LYS A 6 -4.11 -16.58 18.99
CA LYS A 6 -4.06 -17.07 17.61
C LYS A 6 -3.95 -15.93 16.60
N GLY A 7 -4.71 -14.83 16.80
CA GLY A 7 -4.63 -13.65 15.95
C GLY A 7 -3.22 -13.06 15.92
N LEU A 8 -2.59 -12.89 17.09
CA LEU A 8 -1.23 -12.36 17.18
C LEU A 8 -0.20 -13.28 16.50
N LEU A 9 -0.35 -14.59 16.65
CA LEU A 9 0.54 -15.54 15.97
C LEU A 9 0.44 -15.43 14.44
N TRP A 10 -0.77 -15.24 13.90
CA TRP A 10 -0.94 -14.99 12.47
C TRP A 10 -0.29 -13.69 12.03
N GLU A 11 -0.46 -12.60 12.78
CA GLU A 11 0.18 -11.31 12.45
C GLU A 11 1.70 -11.42 12.43
N MET A 12 2.29 -12.08 13.43
CA MET A 12 3.73 -12.31 13.47
C MET A 12 4.21 -13.18 12.30
N ALA A 13 3.50 -14.26 11.99
CA ALA A 13 3.82 -15.15 10.87
C ALA A 13 3.73 -14.40 9.53
N LEU A 14 2.70 -13.57 9.32
CA LEU A 14 2.54 -12.77 8.11
C LEU A 14 3.67 -11.76 7.94
N ILE A 15 4.10 -11.07 9.00
CA ILE A 15 5.24 -10.14 8.96
C ILE A 15 6.51 -10.90 8.58
N LEU A 16 6.80 -11.99 9.28
CA LEU A 16 8.01 -12.79 9.02
C LEU A 16 8.04 -13.35 7.60
N LEU A 17 6.91 -13.86 7.11
CA LEU A 17 6.80 -14.37 5.74
C LEU A 17 6.94 -13.26 4.70
N THR A 18 6.40 -12.06 4.97
CA THR A 18 6.57 -10.91 4.06
C THR A 18 8.04 -10.51 3.95
N VAL A 19 8.73 -10.36 5.09
CA VAL A 19 10.16 -10.04 5.11
C VAL A 19 10.97 -11.13 4.44
N ALA A 20 10.70 -12.40 4.76
CA ALA A 20 11.40 -13.54 4.17
C ALA A 20 11.19 -13.61 2.64
N ALA A 21 9.98 -13.37 2.15
CA ALA A 21 9.69 -13.33 0.72
C ALA A 21 10.44 -12.21 0.01
N CYS A 22 10.50 -11.01 0.60
CA CYS A 22 11.27 -9.89 0.05
C CYS A 22 12.77 -10.18 0.01
N LEU A 23 13.32 -10.72 1.09
CA LEU A 23 14.74 -11.08 1.16
C LEU A 23 15.10 -12.22 0.19
N TYR A 24 14.23 -13.22 0.09
CA TYR A 24 14.42 -14.33 -0.85
C TYR A 24 14.39 -13.86 -2.30
N SER A 25 13.44 -12.99 -2.67
CA SER A 25 13.32 -12.45 -4.03
C SER A 25 14.50 -11.56 -4.43
N THR A 26 15.14 -10.91 -3.45
CA THR A 26 16.35 -10.10 -3.68
C THR A 26 17.57 -10.97 -3.98
N GLY A 27 17.67 -12.14 -3.35
CA GLY A 27 18.86 -13.01 -3.38
C GLY A 27 20.03 -12.44 -2.59
N ALA A 28 20.91 -13.32 -2.11
CA ALA A 28 22.08 -12.92 -1.34
C ALA A 28 23.06 -12.09 -2.20
N GLY A 29 23.40 -10.89 -1.74
CA GLY A 29 24.37 -10.00 -2.39
C GLY A 29 23.81 -9.18 -3.57
N ASN A 30 22.54 -9.28 -3.89
CA ASN A 30 21.91 -8.48 -4.92
C ASN A 30 21.27 -7.20 -4.35
N ILE A 31 21.13 -6.20 -5.22
CA ILE A 31 20.39 -4.97 -4.92
C ILE A 31 18.89 -5.29 -4.98
N PHE A 32 18.13 -4.80 -3.99
CA PHE A 32 16.67 -4.91 -4.00
C PHE A 32 16.08 -4.21 -5.22
N GLY A 33 15.15 -4.89 -5.88
CA GLY A 33 14.42 -4.35 -7.01
C GLY A 33 15.04 -4.61 -8.38
N ALA A 34 14.25 -4.38 -9.42
CA ALA A 34 14.64 -4.59 -10.80
C ALA A 34 15.72 -3.57 -11.24
N LYS A 35 16.67 -4.02 -12.05
CA LYS A 35 17.77 -3.17 -12.54
C LYS A 35 17.29 -1.97 -13.35
N VAL A 36 16.21 -2.11 -14.12
CA VAL A 36 15.73 -1.05 -15.02
C VAL A 36 14.93 -0.01 -14.25
N ASP A 37 13.78 -0.40 -13.69
CA ASP A 37 12.87 0.61 -13.10
C ASP A 37 13.28 1.01 -11.68
N TRP A 38 13.60 0.04 -10.83
CA TRP A 38 13.91 0.34 -9.45
C TRP A 38 15.22 1.10 -9.29
N SER A 39 16.31 0.56 -9.80
CA SER A 39 17.64 1.14 -9.58
C SER A 39 17.90 2.40 -10.41
N SER A 40 17.28 2.53 -11.59
CA SER A 40 17.50 3.69 -12.48
C SER A 40 16.51 4.83 -12.29
N GLN A 41 15.35 4.58 -11.69
CA GLN A 41 14.27 5.57 -11.58
C GLN A 41 13.75 5.69 -10.15
N HIS A 42 13.18 4.61 -9.59
CA HIS A 42 12.48 4.66 -8.30
C HIS A 42 13.37 4.93 -7.09
N SER A 43 14.66 4.64 -7.16
CA SER A 43 15.63 5.01 -6.12
C SER A 43 16.28 6.37 -6.37
N VAL A 44 16.39 6.80 -7.64
CA VAL A 44 17.10 8.01 -8.04
C VAL A 44 16.22 9.26 -7.92
N PHE A 45 14.97 9.21 -8.41
CA PHE A 45 14.09 10.38 -8.36
C PHE A 45 13.76 10.83 -6.94
N PRO A 46 13.42 9.97 -5.98
CA PRO A 46 13.22 10.38 -4.59
C PRO A 46 14.45 11.05 -3.96
N GLU A 47 15.66 10.55 -4.29
CA GLU A 47 16.90 11.20 -3.85
C GLU A 47 17.05 12.60 -4.47
N TYR A 48 16.77 12.72 -5.76
CA TYR A 48 16.81 14.02 -6.44
C TYR A 48 15.81 15.01 -5.81
N PHE A 49 14.59 14.59 -5.53
CA PHE A 49 13.57 15.44 -4.89
C PHE A 49 14.02 15.88 -3.51
N ARG A 50 14.59 14.99 -2.71
CA ARG A 50 15.15 15.32 -1.39
C ARG A 50 16.29 16.34 -1.50
N GLN A 51 17.21 16.17 -2.45
CA GLN A 51 18.30 17.12 -2.69
C GLN A 51 17.78 18.50 -3.10
N GLN A 52 16.75 18.56 -3.96
CA GLN A 52 16.11 19.82 -4.31
C GLN A 52 15.47 20.49 -3.09
N PHE A 53 14.77 19.73 -2.24
CA PHE A 53 14.21 20.23 -0.99
C PHE A 53 15.29 20.88 -0.11
N TYR A 54 16.40 20.20 0.14
CA TYR A 54 17.49 20.76 0.96
C TYR A 54 18.19 21.96 0.33
N ARG A 55 18.23 22.02 -1.00
CA ARG A 55 18.84 23.13 -1.72
C ARG A 55 17.95 24.37 -1.78
N THR A 56 16.66 24.21 -1.94
CA THR A 56 15.72 25.31 -2.23
C THR A 56 14.82 25.66 -1.03
N GLY A 57 14.68 24.79 -0.05
CA GLY A 57 13.69 24.88 1.03
C GLY A 57 12.25 24.57 0.58
N GLN A 58 12.04 24.20 -0.67
CA GLN A 58 10.72 23.92 -1.24
C GLN A 58 10.47 22.42 -1.34
N PHE A 59 9.36 21.94 -0.79
CA PHE A 59 8.96 20.54 -0.95
C PHE A 59 8.65 20.17 -2.41
N PHE A 60 8.15 21.12 -3.17
CA PHE A 60 7.73 20.96 -4.55
C PHE A 60 8.31 22.10 -5.40
N PRO A 61 9.61 22.05 -5.74
CA PRO A 61 10.20 23.06 -6.62
C PRO A 61 9.58 22.94 -8.03
N GLU A 62 9.45 24.07 -8.72
CA GLU A 62 8.74 24.09 -10.00
C GLU A 62 9.53 23.44 -11.14
N PHE A 63 10.87 23.53 -11.08
CA PHE A 63 11.73 23.17 -12.20
C PHE A 63 12.88 22.25 -11.81
N ALA A 64 13.08 21.19 -12.59
CA ALA A 64 14.17 20.24 -12.49
C ALA A 64 15.25 20.58 -13.51
N LEU A 65 16.29 21.31 -13.10
CA LEU A 65 17.35 21.81 -13.99
C LEU A 65 18.21 20.68 -14.58
N ASN A 66 18.47 19.63 -13.79
CA ASN A 66 19.46 18.61 -14.11
C ASN A 66 18.86 17.33 -14.73
N ILE A 67 17.56 17.35 -15.07
CA ILE A 67 16.88 16.19 -15.63
C ILE A 67 16.38 16.56 -17.03
N GLY A 68 16.79 15.77 -18.04
CA GLY A 68 16.31 15.91 -19.41
C GLY A 68 16.54 17.27 -20.06
N GLY A 69 17.64 17.97 -19.69
CA GLY A 69 17.92 19.31 -20.19
C GLY A 69 17.13 20.43 -19.50
N GLY A 70 16.45 20.12 -18.41
CA GLY A 70 15.61 21.05 -17.65
C GLY A 70 14.13 20.92 -18.02
N GLN A 71 13.31 20.57 -17.07
CA GLN A 71 11.86 20.46 -17.26
C GLN A 71 11.10 20.64 -15.95
N ASN A 72 9.77 20.78 -16.07
CA ASN A 72 8.90 20.88 -14.92
C ASN A 72 8.98 19.62 -14.06
N ILE A 73 9.25 19.77 -12.75
CA ILE A 73 9.42 18.64 -11.82
C ILE A 73 8.14 17.80 -11.67
N TYR A 74 6.97 18.38 -11.91
CA TYR A 74 5.69 17.68 -11.83
C TYR A 74 5.53 16.60 -12.92
N ASN A 75 6.31 16.63 -13.99
CA ASN A 75 6.39 15.55 -14.96
C ASN A 75 6.89 14.24 -14.33
N PHE A 76 7.59 14.34 -13.18
CA PHE A 76 8.09 13.20 -12.42
C PHE A 76 7.21 12.83 -11.20
N SER A 77 5.99 13.38 -11.11
CA SER A 77 5.07 13.10 -9.99
C SER A 77 4.75 11.61 -9.85
N TYR A 78 4.77 10.86 -10.95
CA TYR A 78 4.64 9.40 -10.94
C TYR A 78 5.66 8.72 -10.02
N TYR A 79 6.88 9.25 -9.93
CA TYR A 79 7.97 8.68 -9.12
C TYR A 79 7.92 9.08 -7.64
N GLY A 80 6.78 9.52 -7.17
CA GLY A 80 6.51 9.72 -5.75
C GLY A 80 6.79 11.12 -5.23
N LEU A 81 6.83 12.14 -6.08
CA LEU A 81 6.99 13.55 -5.65
C LEU A 81 6.02 13.92 -4.52
N PHE A 82 4.78 13.47 -4.59
CA PHE A 82 3.73 13.73 -3.59
C PHE A 82 3.56 12.59 -2.59
N SER A 83 4.31 11.51 -2.72
CA SER A 83 4.14 10.33 -1.88
C SER A 83 4.48 10.64 -0.43
N PRO A 84 3.56 10.41 0.53
CA PRO A 84 3.87 10.56 1.95
C PRO A 84 5.07 9.71 2.39
N VAL A 85 5.22 8.53 1.79
CA VAL A 85 6.35 7.63 2.07
C VAL A 85 7.67 8.25 1.63
N VAL A 86 7.72 8.91 0.47
CA VAL A 86 8.92 9.62 0.00
C VAL A 86 9.21 10.85 0.86
N LEU A 87 8.17 11.63 1.19
CA LEU A 87 8.31 12.85 2.00
C LEU A 87 8.85 12.56 3.42
N ILE A 88 8.46 11.44 4.02
CA ILE A 88 9.04 10.99 5.31
C ILE A 88 10.55 10.75 5.17
N GLY A 89 11.03 10.26 4.04
CA GLY A 89 12.45 10.06 3.77
C GLY A 89 13.27 11.35 3.79
N TYR A 90 12.65 12.52 3.61
CA TYR A 90 13.35 13.82 3.72
C TYR A 90 13.80 14.12 5.15
N LEU A 91 13.17 13.52 6.16
CA LEU A 91 13.55 13.67 7.56
C LEU A 91 14.83 12.90 7.92
N LEU A 92 15.36 12.09 7.00
CA LEU A 92 16.50 11.20 7.21
C LEU A 92 17.67 11.56 6.25
N PRO A 93 18.30 12.75 6.40
CA PRO A 93 19.31 13.24 5.45
C PRO A 93 20.54 12.35 5.33
N ASN A 94 20.91 11.64 6.41
CA ASN A 94 22.11 10.80 6.48
C ASN A 94 21.89 9.37 5.96
N VAL A 95 20.65 8.99 5.63
CA VAL A 95 20.32 7.67 5.08
C VAL A 95 20.20 7.81 3.56
N LYS A 96 20.86 6.93 2.81
CA LYS A 96 20.70 6.91 1.35
C LYS A 96 19.22 6.65 1.03
N MET A 97 18.67 7.43 0.12
CA MET A 97 17.25 7.30 -0.23
C MET A 97 16.92 5.91 -0.82
N SER A 98 17.88 5.30 -1.53
CA SER A 98 17.75 3.92 -2.02
C SER A 98 17.49 2.91 -0.90
N ASP A 99 18.26 3.01 0.20
CA ASP A 99 18.15 2.10 1.33
C ASP A 99 16.85 2.38 2.13
N TYR A 100 16.54 3.66 2.32
CA TYR A 100 15.27 4.06 2.91
C TYR A 100 14.08 3.52 2.13
N MET A 101 14.06 3.69 0.81
CA MET A 101 12.95 3.25 -0.04
C MET A 101 12.78 1.74 -0.05
N MET A 102 13.89 0.98 0.01
CA MET A 102 13.84 -0.48 0.18
C MET A 102 13.12 -0.87 1.48
N VAL A 103 13.58 -0.32 2.60
CA VAL A 103 12.98 -0.61 3.92
C VAL A 103 11.53 -0.16 3.97
N ALA A 104 11.24 1.06 3.49
CA ALA A 104 9.89 1.61 3.46
C ALA A 104 8.93 0.75 2.63
N SER A 105 9.38 0.20 1.50
CA SER A 105 8.56 -0.69 0.67
C SER A 105 8.27 -2.02 1.36
N ILE A 106 9.24 -2.62 2.03
CA ILE A 106 9.03 -3.84 2.82
C ILE A 106 8.03 -3.57 3.95
N VAL A 107 8.17 -2.44 4.64
CA VAL A 107 7.25 -2.01 5.70
C VAL A 107 5.84 -1.77 5.14
N CYS A 108 5.71 -1.09 4.00
CA CYS A 108 4.42 -0.87 3.34
C CYS A 108 3.76 -2.19 2.93
N LEU A 109 4.52 -3.13 2.37
CA LEU A 109 3.98 -4.44 2.02
C LEU A 109 3.49 -5.22 3.25
N ALA A 110 4.31 -5.26 4.32
CA ALA A 110 3.91 -5.89 5.57
C ALA A 110 2.68 -5.21 6.19
N ALA A 111 2.63 -3.88 6.18
CA ALA A 111 1.48 -3.12 6.65
C ALA A 111 0.22 -3.45 5.84
N ALA A 112 0.30 -3.52 4.51
CA ALA A 112 -0.83 -3.87 3.65
C ALA A 112 -1.38 -5.26 3.99
N VAL A 113 -0.50 -6.26 4.13
CA VAL A 113 -0.86 -7.64 4.48
C VAL A 113 -1.55 -7.70 5.85
N ILE A 114 -1.02 -7.00 6.85
CA ILE A 114 -1.60 -6.96 8.20
C ILE A 114 -2.92 -6.21 8.23
N ILE A 115 -3.04 -5.07 7.54
CA ILE A 115 -4.27 -4.29 7.47
C ILE A 115 -5.37 -5.12 6.79
N LEU A 116 -5.04 -5.82 5.70
CA LEU A 116 -5.96 -6.72 5.01
C LEU A 116 -6.43 -7.86 5.93
N TYR A 117 -5.49 -8.51 6.63
CA TYR A 117 -5.80 -9.54 7.61
C TYR A 117 -6.78 -9.03 8.68
N ARG A 118 -6.47 -7.87 9.29
CA ARG A 118 -7.31 -7.25 10.33
C ARG A 118 -8.68 -6.83 9.79
N TRP A 119 -8.74 -6.34 8.56
CA TRP A 119 -10.00 -6.02 7.92
C TRP A 119 -10.88 -7.24 7.71
N LEU A 120 -10.32 -8.37 7.26
CA LEU A 120 -11.06 -9.63 7.16
C LEU A 120 -11.52 -10.13 8.53
N LYS A 121 -10.67 -10.01 9.55
CA LYS A 121 -11.04 -10.33 10.94
C LYS A 121 -12.20 -9.46 11.45
N SER A 122 -12.22 -8.19 11.13
CA SER A 122 -13.33 -7.28 11.51
C SER A 122 -14.65 -7.65 10.82
N ARG A 123 -14.60 -8.45 9.76
CA ARG A 123 -15.76 -9.01 9.06
C ARG A 123 -16.13 -10.42 9.51
N GLU A 124 -15.72 -10.79 10.72
CA GLU A 124 -16.03 -12.06 11.39
C GLU A 124 -15.47 -13.33 10.71
N PHE A 125 -14.54 -13.17 9.75
CA PHE A 125 -13.83 -14.34 9.23
C PHE A 125 -12.92 -14.94 10.32
N THR A 126 -12.76 -16.28 10.29
CA THR A 126 -11.85 -16.97 11.22
C THR A 126 -10.41 -16.50 11.01
N ALA A 127 -9.56 -16.65 12.04
CA ALA A 127 -8.15 -16.27 11.92
C ALA A 127 -7.43 -17.03 10.80
N ALA A 128 -7.78 -18.32 10.61
CA ALA A 128 -7.19 -19.14 9.55
C ALA A 128 -7.59 -18.64 8.15
N VAL A 129 -8.88 -18.39 7.90
CA VAL A 129 -9.36 -17.87 6.61
C VAL A 129 -8.75 -16.51 6.31
N SER A 130 -8.74 -15.59 7.30
CA SER A 130 -8.15 -14.27 7.13
C SER A 130 -6.65 -14.35 6.84
N GLY A 131 -5.92 -15.24 7.55
CA GLY A 131 -4.49 -15.45 7.36
C GLY A 131 -4.17 -16.04 5.99
N MET A 132 -4.90 -17.08 5.57
CA MET A 132 -4.71 -17.67 4.24
C MET A 132 -5.02 -16.69 3.12
N THR A 133 -6.09 -15.88 3.24
CA THR A 133 -6.39 -14.84 2.24
C THR A 133 -5.30 -13.77 2.19
N ALA A 134 -4.76 -13.36 3.34
CA ALA A 134 -3.64 -12.43 3.38
C ALA A 134 -2.36 -13.01 2.76
N LEU A 135 -2.10 -14.32 2.91
CA LEU A 135 -1.01 -15.01 2.22
C LEU A 135 -1.25 -15.10 0.71
N MET A 136 -2.47 -15.41 0.28
CA MET A 136 -2.81 -15.39 -1.16
C MET A 136 -2.62 -14.00 -1.76
N PHE A 137 -2.94 -12.94 -1.03
CA PHE A 137 -2.67 -11.58 -1.45
C PHE A 137 -1.15 -11.32 -1.56
N LEU A 138 -0.36 -11.68 -0.55
CA LEU A 138 1.09 -11.52 -0.55
C LEU A 138 1.75 -12.24 -1.73
N PHE A 139 1.34 -13.47 -2.01
CA PHE A 139 1.92 -14.32 -3.06
C PHE A 139 1.16 -14.23 -4.40
N ALA A 140 0.23 -13.29 -4.55
CA ALA A 140 -0.40 -13.06 -5.85
C ALA A 140 0.63 -12.59 -6.89
N GLY A 141 0.54 -13.09 -8.11
CA GLY A 141 1.48 -12.76 -9.19
C GLY A 141 1.75 -11.26 -9.35
N PRO A 142 0.73 -10.40 -9.40
CA PRO A 142 0.93 -8.94 -9.44
C PRO A 142 1.71 -8.39 -8.25
N MET A 143 1.49 -8.92 -7.03
CA MET A 143 2.21 -8.46 -5.83
C MET A 143 3.67 -8.85 -5.91
N ILE A 144 3.99 -10.09 -6.27
CA ILE A 144 5.38 -10.57 -6.42
C ILE A 144 6.11 -9.77 -7.50
N TYR A 145 5.49 -9.61 -8.67
CA TYR A 145 6.12 -8.90 -9.77
C TYR A 145 6.33 -7.41 -9.45
N GLN A 146 5.27 -6.73 -9.06
CA GLN A 146 5.32 -5.28 -8.86
C GLN A 146 6.11 -4.88 -7.60
N SER A 147 6.23 -5.74 -6.59
CA SER A 147 7.02 -5.44 -5.40
C SER A 147 8.51 -5.23 -5.70
N SER A 148 9.02 -5.83 -6.76
CA SER A 148 10.40 -5.64 -7.22
C SER A 148 10.56 -4.63 -8.36
N HIS A 149 9.49 -4.24 -9.05
CA HIS A 149 9.55 -3.36 -10.22
C HIS A 149 9.02 -1.96 -9.95
N GLN A 150 7.90 -1.84 -9.23
CA GLN A 150 7.15 -0.59 -9.10
C GLN A 150 6.93 -0.22 -7.62
N ILE A 151 7.83 0.61 -7.08
CA ILE A 151 7.79 1.04 -5.69
C ILE A 151 6.46 1.70 -5.31
N MET A 152 5.88 2.46 -6.23
CA MET A 152 4.62 3.17 -6.01
C MET A 152 3.44 2.21 -5.87
N PHE A 153 3.50 1.04 -6.52
CA PHE A 153 2.50 -0.01 -6.37
C PHE A 153 2.48 -0.59 -4.96
N VAL A 154 3.66 -0.87 -4.40
CA VAL A 154 3.75 -1.43 -3.05
C VAL A 154 3.37 -0.39 -2.00
N ASN A 155 3.87 0.82 -2.16
CA ASN A 155 3.70 1.88 -1.17
C ASN A 155 2.25 2.39 -1.07
N TYR A 156 1.42 2.25 -2.12
CA TYR A 156 0.02 2.67 -2.04
C TYR A 156 -0.89 1.60 -1.40
N MET A 157 -0.48 0.33 -1.40
CA MET A 157 -1.29 -0.81 -0.91
C MET A 157 -1.80 -0.67 0.52
N PRO A 158 -1.01 -0.24 1.52
CA PRO A 158 -1.53 -0.08 2.88
C PRO A 158 -2.66 0.96 2.94
N PHE A 159 -2.58 2.02 2.15
CA PHE A 159 -3.62 3.04 2.09
C PHE A 159 -4.88 2.52 1.41
N LEU A 160 -4.75 1.72 0.35
CA LEU A 160 -5.87 1.00 -0.24
C LEU A 160 -6.54 0.08 0.79
N CYS A 161 -5.78 -0.73 1.52
CA CYS A 161 -6.32 -1.60 2.55
C CYS A 161 -7.00 -0.82 3.70
N LEU A 162 -6.50 0.37 4.05
CA LEU A 162 -7.15 1.28 5.00
C LEU A 162 -8.49 1.81 4.49
N THR A 163 -8.63 2.06 3.18
CA THR A 163 -9.91 2.50 2.62
C THR A 163 -11.00 1.45 2.76
N PHE A 164 -10.67 0.16 2.80
CA PHE A 164 -11.65 -0.90 3.06
C PHE A 164 -12.27 -0.78 4.46
N PHE A 165 -11.48 -0.48 5.48
CA PHE A 165 -12.01 -0.10 6.80
C PHE A 165 -12.81 1.19 6.74
N GLY A 166 -12.35 2.16 5.96
CA GLY A 166 -13.04 3.43 5.76
C GLY A 166 -14.44 3.25 5.17
N ILE A 167 -14.59 2.38 4.18
CA ILE A 167 -15.88 2.00 3.57
C ILE A 167 -16.79 1.39 4.62
N ASP A 168 -16.29 0.44 5.41
CA ASP A 168 -17.10 -0.20 6.44
C ASP A 168 -17.60 0.78 7.49
N ARG A 169 -16.72 1.66 7.99
CA ARG A 169 -17.10 2.72 8.93
C ARG A 169 -18.08 3.72 8.35
N TYR A 170 -17.94 4.07 7.08
CA TYR A 170 -18.88 4.96 6.42
C TYR A 170 -20.28 4.37 6.35
N PHE A 171 -20.42 3.12 5.94
CA PHE A 171 -21.74 2.47 5.83
C PHE A 171 -22.35 2.16 7.19
N GLU A 172 -21.57 1.73 8.16
CA GLU A 172 -22.04 1.31 9.49
C GLU A 172 -22.24 2.47 10.46
N GLN A 173 -21.33 3.46 10.45
CA GLN A 173 -21.27 4.54 11.45
C GLN A 173 -21.43 5.94 10.84
N LYS A 174 -21.58 6.06 9.53
CA LYS A 174 -21.60 7.35 8.80
C LYS A 174 -20.35 8.22 9.03
N LYS A 175 -19.20 7.60 9.36
CA LYS A 175 -17.92 8.28 9.57
C LYS A 175 -17.06 8.16 8.32
N SER A 176 -16.84 9.29 7.63
CA SER A 176 -16.11 9.34 6.35
C SER A 176 -14.60 9.60 6.48
N GLY A 177 -14.10 10.04 7.64
CA GLY A 177 -12.72 10.51 7.80
C GLY A 177 -11.65 9.50 7.36
N LEU A 178 -11.80 8.22 7.74
CA LEU A 178 -10.84 7.19 7.35
C LEU A 178 -10.92 6.86 5.85
N LEU A 179 -12.12 6.89 5.26
CA LEU A 179 -12.31 6.70 3.83
C LEU A 179 -11.65 7.84 3.03
N ILE A 180 -11.92 9.08 3.42
CA ILE A 180 -11.36 10.28 2.76
C ILE A 180 -9.83 10.28 2.93
N GLY A 181 -9.32 10.12 4.16
CA GLY A 181 -7.89 10.13 4.45
C GLY A 181 -7.14 9.00 3.75
N GLY A 182 -7.67 7.78 3.79
CA GLY A 182 -7.06 6.63 3.11
C GLY A 182 -7.04 6.80 1.59
N THR A 183 -8.13 7.27 1.00
CA THR A 183 -8.21 7.55 -0.45
C THR A 183 -7.25 8.68 -0.84
N PHE A 184 -7.18 9.75 -0.06
CA PHE A 184 -6.25 10.85 -0.29
C PHE A 184 -4.79 10.35 -0.28
N LEU A 185 -4.37 9.64 0.76
CA LEU A 185 -3.02 9.09 0.87
C LEU A 185 -2.69 8.09 -0.24
N MET A 186 -3.68 7.30 -0.66
CA MET A 186 -3.57 6.37 -1.77
C MET A 186 -3.26 7.12 -3.08
N ILE A 187 -4.02 8.17 -3.39
CA ILE A 187 -3.84 8.99 -4.61
C ILE A 187 -2.50 9.73 -4.57
N MET A 188 -2.15 10.34 -3.43
CA MET A 188 -0.88 11.04 -3.24
C MET A 188 0.33 10.12 -3.37
N THR A 189 0.19 8.85 -3.00
CA THR A 189 1.27 7.87 -3.16
C THR A 189 1.44 7.44 -4.62
N SER A 190 0.33 7.18 -5.32
CA SER A 190 0.34 6.85 -6.74
C SER A 190 -1.02 7.11 -7.38
N PHE A 191 -1.14 8.18 -8.14
CA PHE A 191 -2.35 8.47 -8.90
C PHE A 191 -2.65 7.39 -9.95
N TYR A 192 -1.62 6.80 -10.57
CA TYR A 192 -1.77 5.79 -11.60
C TYR A 192 -2.42 4.50 -11.05
N PHE A 193 -1.85 3.91 -10.00
CA PHE A 193 -2.38 2.69 -9.41
C PHE A 193 -3.69 2.93 -8.64
N SER A 194 -3.94 4.16 -8.21
CA SER A 194 -5.18 4.55 -7.52
C SER A 194 -6.43 4.44 -8.39
N ILE A 195 -6.30 4.42 -9.72
CA ILE A 195 -7.43 4.16 -10.63
C ILE A 195 -8.01 2.76 -10.34
N GLY A 196 -7.16 1.74 -10.26
CA GLY A 196 -7.58 0.38 -9.89
C GLY A 196 -8.09 0.30 -8.45
N GLY A 197 -7.45 1.05 -7.53
CA GLY A 197 -7.92 1.19 -6.14
C GLY A 197 -9.32 1.81 -6.07
N ALA A 198 -9.58 2.89 -6.80
CA ALA A 198 -10.88 3.55 -6.87
C ALA A 198 -11.97 2.60 -7.42
N TRP A 199 -11.65 1.80 -8.43
CA TRP A 199 -12.54 0.75 -8.94
C TRP A 199 -12.90 -0.26 -7.85
N SER A 200 -11.92 -0.69 -7.06
CA SER A 200 -12.14 -1.62 -5.93
C SER A 200 -13.02 -1.00 -4.85
N ILE A 201 -12.79 0.29 -4.51
CA ILE A 201 -13.58 1.07 -3.56
C ILE A 201 -15.04 1.17 -4.02
N TRP A 202 -15.26 1.45 -5.31
CA TRP A 202 -16.59 1.58 -5.88
C TRP A 202 -17.39 0.27 -5.85
N ASN A 203 -16.75 -0.86 -6.13
CA ASN A 203 -17.42 -2.15 -6.23
C ASN A 203 -17.67 -2.82 -4.88
N LEU A 204 -16.93 -2.49 -3.83
CA LEU A 204 -17.05 -3.13 -2.51
C LEU A 204 -18.44 -2.92 -1.86
N PRO A 205 -19.02 -1.71 -1.89
CA PRO A 205 -20.39 -1.45 -1.39
C PRO A 205 -21.48 -2.23 -2.14
N VAL A 206 -21.36 -2.35 -3.46
CA VAL A 206 -22.30 -3.11 -4.29
C VAL A 206 -22.34 -4.58 -3.89
N CYS A 207 -21.20 -5.16 -3.51
CA CYS A 207 -21.13 -6.52 -3.00
C CYS A 207 -21.79 -6.68 -1.62
N LYS A 208 -21.71 -5.62 -0.78
CA LYS A 208 -22.39 -5.60 0.55
C LYS A 208 -23.91 -5.61 0.40
N ASP A 209 -24.44 -4.77 -0.47
CA ASP A 209 -25.89 -4.63 -0.69
C ASP A 209 -26.50 -5.92 -1.24
N LYS A 210 -25.86 -6.54 -2.20
CA LYS A 210 -26.29 -7.86 -2.74
C LYS A 210 -26.27 -8.97 -1.69
N ARG A 211 -25.36 -8.92 -0.69
CA ARG A 211 -25.34 -9.91 0.40
C ARG A 211 -26.43 -9.66 1.43
N ALA A 212 -26.74 -8.41 1.76
CA ALA A 212 -27.84 -8.04 2.64
C ALA A 212 -29.19 -8.51 2.04
N GLY A 213 -29.48 -8.18 0.79
CA GLY A 213 -30.67 -8.62 0.10
C GLY A 213 -30.82 -10.16 0.01
N ARG A 214 -29.70 -10.88 -0.13
CA ARG A 214 -29.73 -12.36 -0.15
C ARG A 214 -29.97 -12.95 1.24
N ARG A 215 -29.53 -12.33 2.32
CA ARG A 215 -29.84 -12.75 3.71
C ARG A 215 -31.31 -12.56 4.03
N ASP A 216 -31.90 -11.46 3.60
CA ASP A 216 -33.36 -11.20 3.80
C ASP A 216 -34.24 -12.18 3.03
N ASP A 217 -33.82 -12.59 1.85
CA ASP A 217 -34.52 -13.58 1.04
C ASP A 217 -34.43 -15.01 1.63
N TYR A 218 -33.27 -15.36 2.19
CA TYR A 218 -33.06 -16.62 2.90
C TYR A 218 -33.86 -16.68 4.22
N GLY A 219 -33.89 -15.59 4.98
CA GLY A 219 -34.71 -15.47 6.21
C GLY A 219 -36.19 -15.63 5.94
N LYS A 220 -36.71 -15.05 4.86
CA LYS A 220 -38.10 -15.17 4.44
C LYS A 220 -38.47 -16.56 3.91
N ARG A 221 -37.52 -17.35 3.40
CA ARG A 221 -37.75 -18.74 2.97
C ARG A 221 -37.81 -19.76 4.11
N ILE A 222 -37.13 -19.47 5.23
CA ILE A 222 -37.10 -20.37 6.40
C ILE A 222 -38.31 -20.11 7.31
N SER A 223 -38.96 -18.94 7.21
CA SER A 223 -40.13 -18.56 7.99
C SER A 223 -41.50 -18.90 7.32
N ARG A 224 -41.47 -19.59 6.18
CA ARG A 224 -42.62 -20.17 5.48
C ARG A 224 -42.52 -21.69 5.50
#